data_45acecb3563ed60df1229be13a2d60ae
#
_entry.id   45acecb3563ed60df1229be13a2d60ae
#
_cell.length_a   1.000
_cell.length_b   1.000
_cell.length_c   1.000
_cell.angle_alpha   90.00
_cell.angle_beta   90.00
_cell.angle_gamma   90.00
#
_symmetry.space_group_name_H-M   'P 1'
#
loop_
_entity.id
_entity.type
_entity.pdbx_description
1 polymer ?
#
loop_
_entity_poly.entity_id
_entity_poly.type
_entity_poly.pdbx_seq_one_letter_code
_entity_poly.pdbx_strand_id
1 'polypeptide(L)'
;MSLITSDHVTGLIGNTPVVKVNSLSKLTNCDILLKCENLNPGGSIKDRAALQMVQDAIENGNLDANKTIVEGTAGNTGIGLALVGRSLGFKVLVIMPQKQAIEKERLVSLFGADLKTVKPCPFSNPNHFYHTAKNIAQEHPEQYWWANQFENLSNYKAHYSKTGPEILKQIDGKLDYFVSVAGTGGTIGGVSSFLKEKLPVIKNILVDPEGSGSCAYFHTGEYKSSGGSITEGIGIMRLVDNFAKAKIDDAFTLPDQDMVTIAEYLRINDGLVVGSSSALNIAGALKVAVKYGPGKRILTMLCDGGERAYSKLYNPEFLKEKNLDPANIDVEALIHKYQLQSS
;
A
#
# COMPACT_ATOMS: atom_id res chain seq x y z
N MET A 1 24.62 -28.45 -6.74
CA MET A 1 23.75 -27.51 -6.01
C MET A 1 22.73 -26.96 -6.99
N SER A 2 21.44 -27.19 -6.83
CA SER A 2 20.43 -26.69 -7.75
C SER A 2 20.38 -25.17 -7.66
N LEU A 3 20.45 -24.48 -8.82
CA LEU A 3 20.26 -23.03 -8.92
C LEU A 3 18.76 -22.64 -8.95
N ILE A 4 17.87 -23.63 -9.05
CA ILE A 4 16.42 -23.42 -9.04
C ILE A 4 15.99 -23.24 -7.58
N THR A 5 15.47 -22.06 -7.27
CA THR A 5 15.02 -21.69 -5.91
C THR A 5 13.50 -21.77 -5.77
N SER A 6 12.76 -21.87 -6.87
CA SER A 6 11.30 -22.03 -6.92
C SER A 6 10.85 -22.57 -8.26
N ASP A 7 9.81 -23.39 -8.26
CA ASP A 7 9.17 -23.93 -9.48
C ASP A 7 8.21 -22.93 -10.14
N HIS A 8 7.82 -21.89 -9.42
CA HIS A 8 6.88 -20.86 -9.86
C HIS A 8 7.41 -19.46 -9.61
N VAL A 9 7.01 -18.48 -10.44
CA VAL A 9 7.34 -17.06 -10.26
C VAL A 9 6.85 -16.51 -8.92
N THR A 10 5.84 -17.09 -8.31
CA THR A 10 5.35 -16.77 -6.97
C THR A 10 6.41 -16.96 -5.87
N GLY A 11 7.41 -17.80 -6.09
CA GLY A 11 8.55 -17.94 -5.17
C GLY A 11 9.50 -16.74 -5.11
N LEU A 12 9.35 -15.79 -6.03
CA LEU A 12 10.08 -14.52 -6.02
C LEU A 12 9.39 -13.46 -5.14
N ILE A 13 8.16 -13.72 -4.67
CA ILE A 13 7.41 -12.78 -3.83
C ILE A 13 7.99 -12.78 -2.42
N GLY A 14 8.34 -11.61 -1.94
CA GLY A 14 8.92 -11.41 -0.62
C GLY A 14 10.45 -11.32 -0.62
N ASN A 15 11.05 -11.38 0.56
CA ASN A 15 12.49 -11.18 0.79
C ASN A 15 13.03 -9.90 0.13
N THR A 16 12.19 -8.89 0.02
CA THR A 16 12.53 -7.59 -0.56
C THR A 16 13.57 -6.87 0.33
N PRO A 17 14.52 -6.11 -0.23
CA PRO A 17 15.53 -5.42 0.56
C PRO A 17 14.95 -4.23 1.34
N VAL A 18 15.76 -3.76 2.30
CA VAL A 18 15.59 -2.46 2.96
C VAL A 18 16.72 -1.54 2.49
N VAL A 19 16.38 -0.32 2.09
CA VAL A 19 17.35 0.72 1.69
C VAL A 19 17.17 1.97 2.55
N LYS A 20 18.25 2.75 2.71
CA LYS A 20 18.24 4.04 3.39
C LYS A 20 18.03 5.17 2.37
N VAL A 21 17.13 6.10 2.67
CA VAL A 21 16.97 7.35 1.91
C VAL A 21 18.04 8.32 2.39
N ASN A 22 19.12 8.44 1.66
CA ASN A 22 20.29 9.18 2.12
C ASN A 22 20.05 10.68 2.23
N SER A 23 19.34 11.29 1.28
CA SER A 23 19.06 12.71 1.27
C SER A 23 18.25 13.14 2.52
N LEU A 24 17.10 12.53 2.76
CA LEU A 24 16.23 12.83 3.90
C LEU A 24 16.86 12.42 5.24
N SER A 25 17.61 11.31 5.25
CA SER A 25 18.33 10.87 6.46
C SER A 25 19.38 11.88 6.89
N LYS A 26 20.09 12.48 5.93
CA LYS A 26 21.09 13.53 6.18
C LYS A 26 20.45 14.83 6.71
N LEU A 27 19.35 15.24 6.10
CA LEU A 27 18.62 16.47 6.53
C LEU A 27 18.07 16.37 7.94
N THR A 28 17.60 15.20 8.34
CA THR A 28 16.94 14.96 9.63
C THR A 28 17.86 14.43 10.72
N ASN A 29 19.06 14.00 10.36
CA ASN A 29 19.94 13.21 11.22
C ASN A 29 19.24 11.98 11.84
N CYS A 30 18.38 11.31 11.02
CA CYS A 30 17.68 10.07 11.33
C CYS A 30 18.02 9.01 10.28
N ASP A 31 17.83 7.72 10.60
CA ASP A 31 17.84 6.67 9.59
C ASP A 31 16.40 6.51 9.04
N ILE A 32 16.12 7.07 7.86
CA ILE A 32 14.87 6.86 7.13
C ILE A 32 15.06 5.67 6.18
N LEU A 33 14.35 4.57 6.46
CA LEU A 33 14.51 3.27 5.81
C LEU A 33 13.26 2.91 5.01
N LEU A 34 13.44 2.33 3.82
CA LEU A 34 12.37 1.88 2.93
C LEU A 34 12.43 0.36 2.76
N LYS A 35 11.35 -0.33 3.07
CA LYS A 35 11.14 -1.72 2.67
C LYS A 35 10.65 -1.74 1.22
N CYS A 36 11.48 -2.23 0.30
CA CYS A 36 11.31 -2.08 -1.15
C CYS A 36 10.33 -3.09 -1.75
N GLU A 37 9.04 -2.94 -1.47
CA GLU A 37 7.99 -3.84 -1.93
C GLU A 37 7.67 -3.71 -3.44
N ASN A 38 8.14 -2.65 -4.09
CA ASN A 38 8.14 -2.49 -5.54
C ASN A 38 9.00 -3.53 -6.28
N LEU A 39 9.89 -4.22 -5.58
CA LEU A 39 10.75 -5.27 -6.14
C LEU A 39 10.10 -6.67 -6.15
N ASN A 40 8.88 -6.82 -5.66
CA ASN A 40 8.11 -8.04 -5.91
C ASN A 40 7.86 -8.21 -7.42
N PRO A 41 7.68 -9.43 -7.94
CA PRO A 41 7.59 -9.70 -9.38
C PRO A 41 6.39 -9.02 -10.07
N GLY A 42 5.28 -8.81 -9.37
CA GLY A 42 4.16 -8.00 -9.84
C GLY A 42 4.35 -6.51 -9.57
N GLY A 43 5.48 -6.10 -8.96
CA GLY A 43 5.92 -4.72 -8.76
C GLY A 43 5.23 -3.98 -7.61
N SER A 44 4.61 -4.69 -6.66
CA SER A 44 4.02 -4.03 -5.50
C SER A 44 3.89 -4.93 -4.27
N ILE A 45 3.63 -4.28 -3.14
CA ILE A 45 3.33 -4.94 -1.85
C ILE A 45 2.12 -5.88 -1.91
N LYS A 46 1.23 -5.69 -2.90
CA LYS A 46 -0.01 -6.48 -3.02
C LYS A 46 0.24 -7.90 -3.50
N ASP A 47 1.40 -8.19 -4.08
CA ASP A 47 1.78 -9.54 -4.47
C ASP A 47 1.78 -10.49 -3.27
N ARG A 48 2.23 -9.99 -2.11
CA ARG A 48 2.23 -10.78 -0.85
C ARG A 48 0.82 -11.13 -0.39
N ALA A 49 -0.07 -10.14 -0.38
CA ALA A 49 -1.47 -10.36 -0.01
C ALA A 49 -2.16 -11.31 -0.98
N ALA A 50 -1.96 -11.11 -2.29
CA ALA A 50 -2.50 -11.97 -3.33
C ALA A 50 -2.04 -13.42 -3.16
N LEU A 51 -0.73 -13.64 -2.96
CA LEU A 51 -0.19 -14.98 -2.75
C LEU A 51 -0.80 -15.68 -1.54
N GLN A 52 -0.84 -14.99 -0.40
CA GLN A 52 -1.35 -15.60 0.83
C GLN A 52 -2.86 -15.88 0.76
N MET A 53 -3.65 -14.95 0.18
CA MET A 53 -5.09 -15.16 0.00
C MET A 53 -5.38 -16.35 -0.90
N VAL A 54 -4.65 -16.48 -2.01
CA VAL A 54 -4.83 -17.61 -2.95
C VAL A 54 -4.38 -18.92 -2.32
N GLN A 55 -3.22 -18.97 -1.66
CA GLN A 55 -2.72 -20.17 -1.00
C GLN A 55 -3.68 -20.66 0.09
N ASP A 56 -4.10 -19.77 0.99
CA ASP A 56 -5.04 -20.14 2.06
C ASP A 56 -6.38 -20.64 1.48
N ALA A 57 -6.85 -20.05 0.36
CA ALA A 57 -8.09 -20.48 -0.28
C ALA A 57 -7.98 -21.88 -0.93
N ILE A 58 -6.84 -22.19 -1.51
CA ILE A 58 -6.58 -23.55 -2.05
C ILE A 58 -6.50 -24.55 -0.90
N GLU A 59 -5.70 -24.24 0.14
CA GLU A 59 -5.53 -25.11 1.32
C GLU A 59 -6.84 -25.41 2.03
N ASN A 60 -7.74 -24.41 2.11
CA ASN A 60 -9.05 -24.55 2.75
C ASN A 60 -10.15 -25.09 1.82
N GLY A 61 -9.84 -25.42 0.56
CA GLY A 61 -10.81 -25.93 -0.41
C GLY A 61 -11.81 -24.90 -0.94
N ASN A 62 -11.61 -23.60 -0.66
CA ASN A 62 -12.49 -22.52 -1.14
C ASN A 62 -12.23 -22.17 -2.62
N LEU A 63 -11.01 -22.38 -3.08
CA LEU A 63 -10.57 -22.16 -4.46
C LEU A 63 -10.06 -23.47 -5.06
N ASP A 64 -10.75 -23.97 -6.08
CA ASP A 64 -10.38 -25.14 -6.86
C ASP A 64 -10.18 -24.78 -8.34
N ALA A 65 -9.71 -25.74 -9.13
CA ALA A 65 -9.33 -25.54 -10.54
C ALA A 65 -10.49 -25.07 -11.46
N ASN A 66 -11.74 -25.20 -11.03
CA ASN A 66 -12.92 -24.81 -11.81
C ASN A 66 -13.31 -23.35 -11.57
N LYS A 67 -12.77 -22.73 -10.54
CA LYS A 67 -13.14 -21.38 -10.14
C LYS A 67 -12.24 -20.30 -10.76
N THR A 68 -12.86 -19.18 -11.05
CA THR A 68 -12.18 -17.92 -11.41
C THR A 68 -12.04 -17.06 -10.15
N ILE A 69 -10.86 -16.53 -9.90
CA ILE A 69 -10.62 -15.54 -8.84
C ILE A 69 -11.28 -14.23 -9.26
N VAL A 70 -12.15 -13.66 -8.43
CA VAL A 70 -12.73 -12.33 -8.67
C VAL A 70 -12.36 -11.36 -7.55
N GLU A 71 -12.00 -10.12 -7.92
CA GLU A 71 -11.70 -9.08 -6.93
C GLU A 71 -12.07 -7.69 -7.44
N GLY A 72 -12.60 -6.88 -6.50
CA GLY A 72 -12.83 -5.46 -6.71
C GLY A 72 -11.63 -4.62 -6.23
N THR A 73 -10.94 -3.91 -7.13
CA THR A 73 -9.72 -3.21 -6.78
C THR A 73 -9.43 -1.99 -7.65
N ALA A 74 -8.74 -0.99 -7.09
CA ALA A 74 -8.21 0.17 -7.81
C ALA A 74 -6.88 -0.10 -8.56
N GLY A 75 -6.34 -1.34 -8.56
CA GLY A 75 -5.17 -1.67 -9.38
C GLY A 75 -4.24 -2.74 -8.82
N ASN A 76 -3.34 -2.41 -7.90
CA ASN A 76 -2.23 -3.29 -7.50
C ASN A 76 -2.66 -4.69 -7.02
N THR A 77 -3.76 -4.81 -6.29
CA THR A 77 -4.26 -6.14 -5.88
C THR A 77 -4.71 -6.97 -7.08
N GLY A 78 -5.34 -6.34 -8.07
CA GLY A 78 -5.70 -7.00 -9.32
C GLY A 78 -4.48 -7.52 -10.08
N ILE A 79 -3.40 -6.72 -10.13
CA ILE A 79 -2.12 -7.11 -10.75
C ILE A 79 -1.51 -8.30 -9.99
N GLY A 80 -1.44 -8.22 -8.65
CA GLY A 80 -0.91 -9.32 -7.83
C GLY A 80 -1.72 -10.61 -7.96
N LEU A 81 -3.06 -10.51 -7.97
CA LEU A 81 -3.93 -11.67 -8.18
C LEU A 81 -3.79 -12.24 -9.60
N ALA A 82 -3.64 -11.38 -10.62
CA ALA A 82 -3.39 -11.82 -12.00
C ALA A 82 -2.08 -12.60 -12.10
N LEU A 83 -0.97 -12.07 -11.54
CA LEU A 83 0.32 -12.76 -11.48
C LEU A 83 0.21 -14.11 -10.78
N VAL A 84 -0.32 -14.11 -9.55
CA VAL A 84 -0.40 -15.31 -8.71
C VAL A 84 -1.36 -16.33 -9.33
N GLY A 85 -2.56 -15.88 -9.72
CA GLY A 85 -3.56 -16.75 -10.32
C GLY A 85 -3.03 -17.43 -11.59
N ARG A 86 -2.45 -16.66 -12.51
CA ARG A 86 -1.87 -17.22 -13.74
C ARG A 86 -0.71 -18.16 -13.48
N SER A 87 0.16 -17.83 -12.52
CA SER A 87 1.27 -18.72 -12.14
C SER A 87 0.79 -20.07 -11.58
N LEU A 88 -0.38 -20.10 -10.94
CA LEU A 88 -0.98 -21.29 -10.33
C LEU A 88 -2.10 -21.93 -11.20
N GLY A 89 -2.31 -21.44 -12.42
CA GLY A 89 -3.27 -22.02 -13.39
C GLY A 89 -4.72 -21.53 -13.26
N PHE A 90 -4.99 -20.48 -12.47
CA PHE A 90 -6.33 -19.91 -12.31
C PHE A 90 -6.63 -18.78 -13.30
N LYS A 91 -7.91 -18.65 -13.66
CA LYS A 91 -8.43 -17.44 -14.30
C LYS A 91 -8.67 -16.36 -13.25
N VAL A 92 -8.54 -15.10 -13.66
CA VAL A 92 -8.73 -13.93 -12.77
C VAL A 92 -9.62 -12.91 -13.45
N LEU A 93 -10.65 -12.43 -12.75
CA LEU A 93 -11.53 -11.34 -13.15
C LEU A 93 -11.35 -10.15 -12.19
N VAL A 94 -10.90 -9.03 -12.70
CA VAL A 94 -10.73 -7.79 -11.93
C VAL A 94 -11.88 -6.82 -12.23
N ILE A 95 -12.54 -6.35 -11.17
CA ILE A 95 -13.54 -5.28 -11.24
C ILE A 95 -12.87 -3.99 -10.79
N MET A 96 -12.72 -3.02 -11.69
CA MET A 96 -11.99 -1.79 -11.42
C MET A 96 -12.86 -0.55 -11.66
N PRO A 97 -12.82 0.47 -10.77
CA PRO A 97 -13.47 1.74 -11.06
C PRO A 97 -12.74 2.46 -12.21
N GLN A 98 -13.49 3.07 -13.11
CA GLN A 98 -12.95 3.91 -14.17
C GLN A 98 -12.15 5.08 -13.59
N LYS A 99 -11.28 5.70 -14.41
CA LYS A 99 -10.43 6.86 -14.05
C LYS A 99 -9.28 6.54 -13.09
N GLN A 100 -8.92 5.26 -12.93
CA GLN A 100 -7.63 4.90 -12.34
C GLN A 100 -6.48 5.25 -13.30
N ALA A 101 -5.24 5.22 -12.82
CA ALA A 101 -4.07 5.36 -13.68
C ALA A 101 -4.11 4.29 -14.79
N ILE A 102 -3.98 4.72 -16.05
CA ILE A 102 -4.09 3.83 -17.22
C ILE A 102 -3.05 2.72 -17.20
N GLU A 103 -1.91 2.97 -16.57
CA GLU A 103 -0.83 2.00 -16.38
C GLU A 103 -1.33 0.77 -15.61
N LYS A 104 -2.17 0.97 -14.58
CA LYS A 104 -2.72 -0.12 -13.77
C LYS A 104 -3.72 -0.97 -14.56
N GLU A 105 -4.57 -0.34 -15.36
CA GLU A 105 -5.50 -1.06 -16.25
C GLU A 105 -4.73 -1.94 -17.24
N ARG A 106 -3.69 -1.37 -17.86
CA ARG A 106 -2.82 -2.08 -18.82
C ARG A 106 -2.07 -3.24 -18.17
N LEU A 107 -1.53 -3.04 -16.96
CA LEU A 107 -0.81 -4.08 -16.24
C LEU A 107 -1.73 -5.25 -15.83
N VAL A 108 -2.95 -5.00 -15.37
CA VAL A 108 -3.93 -6.07 -15.07
C VAL A 108 -4.15 -6.96 -16.29
N SER A 109 -4.38 -6.36 -17.45
CA SER A 109 -4.57 -7.09 -18.71
C SER A 109 -3.28 -7.77 -19.19
N LEU A 110 -2.12 -7.12 -19.03
CA LEU A 110 -0.81 -7.66 -19.42
C LEU A 110 -0.48 -8.93 -18.63
N PHE A 111 -0.81 -8.97 -17.33
CA PHE A 111 -0.67 -10.19 -16.51
C PHE A 111 -1.75 -11.24 -16.77
N GLY A 112 -2.64 -10.98 -17.73
CA GLY A 112 -3.60 -11.98 -18.26
C GLY A 112 -4.87 -12.11 -17.46
N ALA A 113 -5.26 -11.14 -16.64
CA ALA A 113 -6.58 -11.09 -16.04
C ALA A 113 -7.61 -10.48 -17.00
N ASP A 114 -8.85 -10.94 -16.90
CA ASP A 114 -10.00 -10.25 -17.48
C ASP A 114 -10.30 -9.00 -16.66
N LEU A 115 -10.54 -7.88 -17.35
CA LEU A 115 -10.83 -6.58 -16.71
C LEU A 115 -12.23 -6.12 -17.05
N LYS A 116 -13.04 -5.85 -16.01
CA LYS A 116 -14.34 -5.19 -16.11
C LYS A 116 -14.30 -3.87 -15.38
N THR A 117 -14.43 -2.76 -16.11
CA THR A 117 -14.48 -1.42 -15.50
C THR A 117 -15.93 -1.05 -15.14
N VAL A 118 -16.09 -0.33 -14.02
CA VAL A 118 -17.38 0.19 -13.53
C VAL A 118 -17.29 1.69 -13.28
N LYS A 119 -18.41 2.40 -13.34
CA LYS A 119 -18.43 3.84 -13.03
C LYS A 119 -18.07 4.07 -11.56
N PRO A 120 -17.21 5.04 -11.23
CA PRO A 120 -16.93 5.42 -9.86
C PRO A 120 -18.22 5.86 -9.16
N CYS A 121 -18.46 5.34 -7.96
CA CYS A 121 -19.60 5.70 -7.13
C CYS A 121 -19.25 5.52 -5.64
N PRO A 122 -20.00 6.13 -4.72
CA PRO A 122 -19.80 5.93 -3.28
C PRO A 122 -19.95 4.47 -2.87
N PHE A 123 -19.28 4.06 -1.79
CA PHE A 123 -19.33 2.69 -1.27
C PHE A 123 -20.77 2.22 -0.95
N SER A 124 -21.68 3.12 -0.55
CA SER A 124 -23.09 2.82 -0.30
C SER A 124 -23.89 2.41 -1.56
N ASN A 125 -23.35 2.66 -2.75
CA ASN A 125 -24.01 2.30 -4.01
C ASN A 125 -23.75 0.81 -4.33
N PRO A 126 -24.78 0.00 -4.64
CA PRO A 126 -24.62 -1.42 -4.96
C PRO A 126 -23.76 -1.68 -6.22
N ASN A 127 -23.61 -0.69 -7.10
CA ASN A 127 -22.75 -0.79 -8.29
C ASN A 127 -21.28 -0.45 -8.01
N HIS A 128 -20.92 -0.20 -6.76
CA HIS A 128 -19.51 0.00 -6.39
C HIS A 128 -18.69 -1.25 -6.74
N PHE A 129 -17.45 -1.06 -7.22
CA PHE A 129 -16.60 -2.17 -7.68
C PHE A 129 -16.46 -3.29 -6.65
N TYR A 130 -16.41 -2.96 -5.36
CA TYR A 130 -16.39 -3.92 -4.25
C TYR A 130 -17.65 -4.80 -4.23
N HIS A 131 -18.84 -4.17 -4.27
CA HIS A 131 -20.10 -4.89 -4.27
C HIS A 131 -20.32 -5.69 -5.55
N THR A 132 -19.89 -5.16 -6.69
CA THR A 132 -19.96 -5.86 -7.97
C THR A 132 -19.15 -7.17 -7.92
N ALA A 133 -17.93 -7.15 -7.41
CA ALA A 133 -17.12 -8.36 -7.27
C ALA A 133 -17.74 -9.37 -6.29
N LYS A 134 -18.21 -8.86 -5.13
CA LYS A 134 -18.93 -9.68 -4.13
C LYS A 134 -20.15 -10.36 -4.71
N ASN A 135 -21.00 -9.61 -5.42
CA ASN A 135 -22.25 -10.11 -5.97
C ASN A 135 -21.99 -11.20 -7.02
N ILE A 136 -21.03 -11.01 -7.93
CA ILE A 136 -20.63 -12.03 -8.91
C ILE A 136 -20.30 -13.37 -8.22
N ALA A 137 -19.52 -13.34 -7.16
CA ALA A 137 -19.14 -14.56 -6.45
C ALA A 137 -20.30 -15.16 -5.64
N GLN A 138 -21.21 -14.34 -5.13
CA GLN A 138 -22.38 -14.81 -4.39
C GLN A 138 -23.46 -15.40 -5.30
N GLU A 139 -23.64 -14.86 -6.51
CA GLU A 139 -24.60 -15.34 -7.51
C GLU A 139 -24.09 -16.63 -8.21
N HIS A 140 -22.76 -16.82 -8.30
CA HIS A 140 -22.15 -17.94 -8.99
C HIS A 140 -21.00 -18.58 -8.17
N PRO A 141 -21.27 -19.09 -6.95
CA PRO A 141 -20.25 -19.57 -6.02
C PRO A 141 -19.49 -20.80 -6.51
N GLU A 142 -20.05 -21.55 -7.47
CA GLU A 142 -19.42 -22.68 -8.14
C GLU A 142 -18.39 -22.24 -9.20
N GLN A 143 -18.50 -21.01 -9.72
CA GLN A 143 -17.65 -20.47 -10.79
C GLN A 143 -16.64 -19.47 -10.31
N TYR A 144 -16.92 -18.76 -9.21
CA TYR A 144 -16.09 -17.66 -8.73
C TYR A 144 -15.73 -17.83 -7.25
N TRP A 145 -14.49 -17.48 -6.95
CA TRP A 145 -14.04 -17.24 -5.59
C TRP A 145 -13.65 -15.76 -5.43
N TRP A 146 -14.24 -15.08 -4.46
CA TRP A 146 -13.95 -13.69 -4.15
C TRP A 146 -12.79 -13.58 -3.16
N ALA A 147 -11.69 -12.92 -3.56
CA ALA A 147 -10.51 -12.76 -2.72
C ALA A 147 -10.77 -11.87 -1.49
N ASN A 148 -11.66 -10.86 -1.63
CA ASN A 148 -12.12 -9.99 -0.54
C ASN A 148 -10.98 -9.36 0.26
N GLN A 149 -10.09 -8.64 -0.42
CA GLN A 149 -8.86 -8.09 0.14
C GLN A 149 -9.03 -7.26 1.42
N PHE A 150 -10.20 -6.72 1.68
CA PHE A 150 -10.47 -5.86 2.84
C PHE A 150 -10.77 -6.65 4.12
N GLU A 151 -11.56 -7.72 4.02
CA GLU A 151 -12.02 -8.51 5.18
C GLU A 151 -11.29 -9.85 5.30
N ASN A 152 -10.69 -10.36 4.22
CA ASN A 152 -9.92 -11.60 4.25
C ASN A 152 -8.61 -11.43 5.04
N LEU A 153 -8.56 -12.02 6.22
CA LEU A 153 -7.41 -11.92 7.13
C LEU A 153 -6.14 -12.60 6.61
N SER A 154 -6.20 -13.35 5.51
CA SER A 154 -4.99 -13.83 4.83
C SER A 154 -4.12 -12.68 4.33
N ASN A 155 -4.72 -11.51 4.02
CA ASN A 155 -3.98 -10.30 3.73
C ASN A 155 -3.16 -9.82 4.96
N TYR A 156 -3.78 -9.72 6.13
CA TYR A 156 -3.07 -9.46 7.39
C TYR A 156 -1.98 -10.52 7.65
N LYS A 157 -2.32 -11.80 7.51
CA LYS A 157 -1.42 -12.94 7.75
C LYS A 157 -0.16 -12.86 6.89
N ALA A 158 -0.27 -12.46 5.61
CA ALA A 158 0.87 -12.29 4.72
C ALA A 158 1.94 -11.34 5.30
N HIS A 159 1.50 -10.27 5.94
CA HIS A 159 2.39 -9.27 6.50
C HIS A 159 2.85 -9.61 7.92
N TYR A 160 1.98 -10.19 8.74
CA TYR A 160 2.34 -10.64 10.08
C TYR A 160 3.38 -11.77 10.04
N SER A 161 3.16 -12.79 9.18
CA SER A 161 3.99 -13.99 9.18
C SER A 161 5.24 -13.92 8.28
N LYS A 162 5.31 -12.94 7.36
CA LYS A 162 6.43 -12.81 6.41
C LYS A 162 7.06 -11.42 6.43
N THR A 163 6.32 -10.35 6.13
CA THR A 163 6.88 -9.00 6.01
C THR A 163 7.45 -8.49 7.33
N GLY A 164 6.74 -8.67 8.44
CA GLY A 164 7.20 -8.30 9.79
C GLY A 164 8.50 -8.99 10.20
N PRO A 165 8.58 -10.34 10.10
CA PRO A 165 9.82 -11.08 10.34
C PRO A 165 10.99 -10.67 9.45
N GLU A 166 10.76 -10.44 8.14
CA GLU A 166 11.80 -9.94 7.25
C GLU A 166 12.35 -8.59 7.71
N ILE A 167 11.44 -7.64 8.03
CA ILE A 167 11.83 -6.31 8.55
C ILE A 167 12.67 -6.48 9.81
N LEU A 168 12.19 -7.21 10.82
CA LEU A 168 12.89 -7.40 12.10
C LEU A 168 14.32 -7.91 11.91
N LYS A 169 14.49 -8.89 11.00
CA LYS A 169 15.81 -9.45 10.66
C LYS A 169 16.70 -8.41 9.96
N GLN A 170 16.15 -7.64 9.01
CA GLN A 170 16.92 -6.68 8.20
C GLN A 170 17.35 -5.42 8.95
N ILE A 171 16.59 -5.04 10.00
CA ILE A 171 16.93 -3.89 10.86
C ILE A 171 17.77 -4.29 12.08
N ASP A 172 18.18 -5.56 12.19
CA ASP A 172 18.92 -6.10 13.32
C ASP A 172 18.24 -5.79 14.68
N GLY A 173 16.90 -5.94 14.72
CA GLY A 173 16.08 -5.73 15.91
C GLY A 173 16.02 -4.29 16.43
N LYS A 174 16.51 -3.30 15.69
CA LYS A 174 16.58 -1.89 16.13
C LYS A 174 15.70 -1.00 15.25
N LEU A 175 14.55 -0.58 15.78
CA LEU A 175 13.62 0.32 15.11
C LEU A 175 12.84 1.14 16.16
N ASP A 176 12.80 2.46 15.97
CA ASP A 176 12.03 3.34 16.84
C ASP A 176 10.61 3.52 16.34
N TYR A 177 10.44 3.68 15.01
CA TYR A 177 9.16 3.98 14.37
C TYR A 177 8.93 3.13 13.13
N PHE A 178 7.73 2.56 13.04
CA PHE A 178 7.19 2.03 11.80
C PHE A 178 6.07 2.97 11.31
N VAL A 179 6.19 3.46 10.08
CA VAL A 179 5.27 4.43 9.47
C VAL A 179 4.58 3.77 8.28
N SER A 180 3.26 3.81 8.22
CA SER A 180 2.52 3.21 7.11
C SER A 180 1.20 3.90 6.81
N VAL A 181 0.90 4.05 5.53
CA VAL A 181 -0.45 4.35 5.02
C VAL A 181 -1.33 3.10 5.12
N ALA A 182 -2.64 3.29 5.04
CA ALA A 182 -3.62 2.21 5.00
C ALA A 182 -4.53 2.31 3.76
N GLY A 183 -4.65 1.19 3.04
CA GLY A 183 -5.70 0.96 2.05
C GLY A 183 -6.61 -0.16 2.58
N THR A 184 -6.26 -1.43 2.35
CA THR A 184 -6.97 -2.58 2.93
C THR A 184 -6.66 -2.79 4.42
N GLY A 185 -5.62 -2.15 4.94
CA GLY A 185 -5.17 -2.34 6.31
C GLY A 185 -4.24 -3.54 6.54
N GLY A 186 -4.08 -4.45 5.57
CA GLY A 186 -3.30 -5.67 5.75
C GLY A 186 -1.84 -5.41 6.13
N THR A 187 -1.18 -4.47 5.47
CA THR A 187 0.22 -4.13 5.75
C THR A 187 0.40 -3.55 7.14
N ILE A 188 -0.31 -2.44 7.44
CA ILE A 188 -0.20 -1.79 8.75
C ILE A 188 -0.68 -2.73 9.87
N GLY A 189 -1.75 -3.50 9.61
CA GLY A 189 -2.26 -4.51 10.54
C GLY A 189 -1.22 -5.57 10.88
N GLY A 190 -0.71 -6.26 9.86
CA GLY A 190 0.22 -7.37 10.04
C GLY A 190 1.59 -6.94 10.57
N VAL A 191 2.20 -5.92 9.96
CA VAL A 191 3.53 -5.46 10.36
C VAL A 191 3.51 -4.83 11.76
N SER A 192 2.54 -3.94 12.06
CA SER A 192 2.48 -3.28 13.36
C SER A 192 2.23 -4.27 14.49
N SER A 193 1.35 -5.26 14.29
CA SER A 193 1.09 -6.30 15.28
C SER A 193 2.33 -7.13 15.56
N PHE A 194 3.03 -7.59 14.51
CA PHE A 194 4.25 -8.37 14.68
C PHE A 194 5.37 -7.56 15.35
N LEU A 195 5.63 -6.34 14.87
CA LEU A 195 6.68 -5.51 15.43
C LEU A 195 6.39 -5.11 16.88
N LYS A 196 5.14 -4.81 17.23
CA LYS A 196 4.76 -4.47 18.61
C LYS A 196 4.96 -5.65 19.58
N GLU A 197 4.76 -6.88 19.11
CA GLU A 197 5.02 -8.09 19.88
C GLU A 197 6.54 -8.30 20.12
N LYS A 198 7.37 -8.08 19.10
CA LYS A 198 8.82 -8.33 19.16
C LYS A 198 9.62 -7.14 19.69
N LEU A 199 9.14 -5.94 19.50
CA LEU A 199 9.73 -4.66 19.92
C LEU A 199 8.68 -3.84 20.69
N PRO A 200 8.38 -4.13 21.98
CA PRO A 200 7.25 -3.50 22.70
C PRO A 200 7.31 -1.97 22.76
N VAL A 201 8.50 -1.38 22.68
CA VAL A 201 8.71 0.09 22.73
C VAL A 201 8.53 0.79 21.39
N ILE A 202 8.44 0.04 20.28
CA ILE A 202 8.25 0.63 18.94
C ILE A 202 6.96 1.47 18.90
N LYS A 203 6.99 2.55 18.14
CA LYS A 203 5.82 3.35 17.81
C LYS A 203 5.38 3.11 16.37
N ASN A 204 4.15 2.70 16.20
CA ASN A 204 3.54 2.49 14.89
C ASN A 204 2.67 3.69 14.52
N ILE A 205 2.98 4.34 13.43
CA ILE A 205 2.36 5.58 13.01
C ILE A 205 1.54 5.37 11.74
N LEU A 206 0.27 5.73 11.79
CA LEU A 206 -0.59 5.78 10.62
C LEU A 206 -0.41 7.12 9.89
N VAL A 207 -0.24 7.05 8.58
CA VAL A 207 -0.32 8.22 7.70
C VAL A 207 -1.54 8.09 6.80
N ASP A 208 -2.38 9.10 6.77
CA ASP A 208 -3.65 9.08 6.07
C ASP A 208 -3.71 10.21 5.04
N PRO A 209 -4.18 9.99 3.81
CA PRO A 209 -4.40 11.07 2.86
C PRO A 209 -5.65 11.90 3.24
N GLU A 210 -5.73 13.13 2.77
CA GLU A 210 -6.97 13.89 2.79
C GLU A 210 -8.10 13.11 2.10
N GLY A 211 -9.32 13.26 2.56
CA GLY A 211 -10.47 12.49 2.05
C GLY A 211 -10.61 11.07 2.60
N SER A 212 -9.63 10.58 3.39
CA SER A 212 -9.74 9.36 4.19
C SER A 212 -10.23 9.66 5.60
N GLY A 213 -10.77 8.65 6.27
CA GLY A 213 -11.29 8.77 7.63
C GLY A 213 -10.52 7.98 8.68
N SER A 214 -9.41 7.33 8.33
CA SER A 214 -8.70 6.44 9.26
C SER A 214 -7.98 7.21 10.38
N CYS A 215 -7.41 8.37 10.07
CA CYS A 215 -6.79 9.24 11.07
C CYS A 215 -7.85 9.79 12.05
N ALA A 216 -9.00 10.24 11.56
CA ALA A 216 -10.11 10.67 12.39
C ALA A 216 -10.63 9.52 13.27
N TYR A 217 -10.79 8.32 12.71
CA TYR A 217 -11.19 7.14 13.47
C TYR A 217 -10.21 6.81 14.60
N PHE A 218 -8.90 6.89 14.34
CA PHE A 218 -7.90 6.68 15.38
C PHE A 218 -8.08 7.62 16.57
N HIS A 219 -8.31 8.93 16.30
CA HIS A 219 -8.40 9.94 17.36
C HIS A 219 -9.77 10.01 18.03
N THR A 220 -10.87 9.69 17.33
CA THR A 220 -12.24 9.96 17.79
C THR A 220 -13.15 8.73 17.84
N GLY A 221 -12.73 7.60 17.26
CA GLY A 221 -13.57 6.42 17.10
C GLY A 221 -14.58 6.51 15.94
N GLU A 222 -14.60 7.63 15.20
CA GLU A 222 -15.55 7.84 14.09
C GLU A 222 -14.84 8.11 12.77
N TYR A 223 -15.33 7.51 11.68
CA TYR A 223 -14.85 7.80 10.33
C TYR A 223 -15.44 9.13 9.84
N LYS A 224 -14.59 10.15 9.80
CA LYS A 224 -14.92 11.48 9.25
C LYS A 224 -13.81 11.89 8.30
N SER A 225 -14.15 12.49 7.18
CA SER A 225 -13.18 13.00 6.22
C SER A 225 -13.57 14.37 5.69
N SER A 226 -12.58 15.11 5.24
CA SER A 226 -12.73 16.35 4.47
C SER A 226 -11.73 16.36 3.33
N GLY A 227 -12.05 17.07 2.25
CA GLY A 227 -11.21 17.15 1.07
C GLY A 227 -11.25 15.86 0.21
N GLY A 228 -10.17 15.64 -0.52
CA GLY A 228 -9.94 14.50 -1.38
C GLY A 228 -8.48 14.38 -1.72
N SER A 229 -8.07 13.26 -2.28
CA SER A 229 -6.68 12.98 -2.64
C SER A 229 -6.58 12.40 -4.03
N ILE A 230 -5.45 12.65 -4.69
CA ILE A 230 -5.07 11.99 -5.95
C ILE A 230 -4.47 10.60 -5.74
N THR A 231 -4.27 10.18 -4.49
CA THR A 231 -3.73 8.87 -4.18
C THR A 231 -4.67 7.75 -4.60
N GLU A 232 -4.09 6.62 -4.98
CA GLU A 232 -4.84 5.43 -5.38
C GLU A 232 -4.46 4.23 -4.52
N GLY A 233 -5.47 3.43 -4.13
CA GLY A 233 -5.27 2.20 -3.37
C GLY A 233 -5.00 2.38 -1.88
N ILE A 234 -5.09 3.62 -1.38
CA ILE A 234 -5.03 3.97 0.04
C ILE A 234 -6.18 4.91 0.40
N GLY A 235 -6.42 5.06 1.71
CA GLY A 235 -7.56 5.81 2.23
C GLY A 235 -8.79 4.93 2.41
N ILE A 236 -9.32 4.87 3.62
CA ILE A 236 -10.51 4.09 3.98
C ILE A 236 -11.52 4.96 4.72
N MET A 237 -12.82 4.70 4.47
CA MET A 237 -13.95 5.42 5.06
C MET A 237 -14.83 4.51 5.93
N ARG A 238 -14.34 3.33 6.24
CA ARG A 238 -15.02 2.36 7.12
C ARG A 238 -13.99 1.47 7.81
N LEU A 239 -14.35 0.91 8.95
CA LEU A 239 -13.53 -0.13 9.57
C LEU A 239 -13.58 -1.40 8.71
N VAL A 240 -12.41 -1.95 8.44
CA VAL A 240 -12.22 -3.22 7.73
C VAL A 240 -11.41 -4.17 8.60
N ASP A 241 -11.64 -5.48 8.46
CA ASP A 241 -11.10 -6.49 9.38
C ASP A 241 -9.57 -6.49 9.46
N ASN A 242 -8.90 -6.30 8.32
CA ASN A 242 -7.44 -6.23 8.29
C ASN A 242 -6.91 -4.99 9.04
N PHE A 243 -7.56 -3.81 8.89
CA PHE A 243 -7.14 -2.59 9.58
C PHE A 243 -7.44 -2.66 11.09
N ALA A 244 -8.52 -3.32 11.49
CA ALA A 244 -8.89 -3.52 12.90
C ALA A 244 -7.81 -4.26 13.72
N LYS A 245 -6.89 -4.98 13.04
CA LYS A 245 -5.74 -5.66 13.69
C LYS A 245 -4.57 -4.71 13.98
N ALA A 246 -4.53 -3.52 13.39
CA ALA A 246 -3.39 -2.60 13.50
C ALA A 246 -3.17 -2.14 14.95
N LYS A 247 -1.90 -2.05 15.33
CA LYS A 247 -1.44 -1.54 16.63
C LYS A 247 -0.84 -0.15 16.41
N ILE A 248 -1.68 0.88 16.39
CA ILE A 248 -1.32 2.26 16.06
C ILE A 248 -1.09 3.04 17.37
N ASP A 249 -0.01 3.80 17.42
CA ASP A 249 0.36 4.65 18.57
C ASP A 249 0.10 6.15 18.29
N ASP A 250 0.10 6.57 17.01
CA ASP A 250 -0.20 7.95 16.59
C ASP A 250 -0.65 7.98 15.12
N ALA A 251 -1.32 9.05 14.68
CA ALA A 251 -1.83 9.18 13.32
C ALA A 251 -1.76 10.61 12.81
N PHE A 252 -1.45 10.77 11.52
CA PHE A 252 -1.40 12.07 10.84
C PHE A 252 -2.16 12.02 9.53
N THR A 253 -2.84 13.12 9.20
CA THR A 253 -3.31 13.40 7.84
C THR A 253 -2.29 14.29 7.13
N LEU A 254 -1.96 13.97 5.88
CA LEU A 254 -1.07 14.75 5.04
C LEU A 254 -1.76 15.15 3.73
N PRO A 255 -1.55 16.38 3.26
CA PRO A 255 -2.08 16.84 1.97
C PRO A 255 -1.29 16.27 0.79
N ASP A 256 -1.92 16.24 -0.38
CA ASP A 256 -1.31 15.73 -1.61
C ASP A 256 -0.06 16.52 -2.03
N GLN A 257 0.01 17.83 -1.72
CA GLN A 257 1.20 18.63 -2.06
C GLN A 257 2.45 18.11 -1.33
N ASP A 258 2.34 17.67 -0.08
CA ASP A 258 3.49 17.12 0.65
C ASP A 258 3.99 15.83 -0.03
N MET A 259 3.07 15.00 -0.51
CA MET A 259 3.37 13.79 -1.28
C MET A 259 4.04 14.12 -2.62
N VAL A 260 3.54 15.10 -3.38
CA VAL A 260 4.12 15.54 -4.65
C VAL A 260 5.52 16.09 -4.44
N THR A 261 5.70 16.96 -3.45
CA THR A 261 7.02 17.51 -3.07
C THR A 261 8.04 16.41 -2.78
N ILE A 262 7.65 15.41 -1.98
CA ILE A 262 8.54 14.28 -1.65
C ILE A 262 8.82 13.41 -2.88
N ALA A 263 7.84 13.11 -3.73
CA ALA A 263 8.04 12.30 -4.92
C ALA A 263 9.07 12.93 -5.87
N GLU A 264 8.93 14.23 -6.15
CA GLU A 264 9.84 14.98 -7.02
C GLU A 264 11.23 15.17 -6.38
N TYR A 265 11.28 15.47 -5.08
CA TYR A 265 12.55 15.58 -4.36
C TYR A 265 13.36 14.28 -4.43
N LEU A 266 12.74 13.12 -4.16
CA LEU A 266 13.40 11.81 -4.19
C LEU A 266 13.87 11.44 -5.60
N ARG A 267 13.08 11.75 -6.61
CA ARG A 267 13.43 11.51 -8.01
C ARG A 267 14.72 12.25 -8.39
N ILE A 268 14.87 13.49 -7.93
CA ILE A 268 16.03 14.34 -8.27
C ILE A 268 17.25 13.99 -7.40
N ASN A 269 17.07 13.77 -6.10
CA ASN A 269 18.19 13.67 -5.15
C ASN A 269 18.66 12.24 -4.88
N ASP A 270 17.75 11.25 -4.96
CA ASP A 270 18.07 9.84 -4.66
C ASP A 270 17.86 8.91 -5.87
N GLY A 271 17.37 9.41 -7.02
CA GLY A 271 17.03 8.58 -8.18
C GLY A 271 15.85 7.62 -7.90
N LEU A 272 15.05 7.90 -6.88
CA LEU A 272 13.92 7.08 -6.47
C LEU A 272 12.62 7.59 -7.11
N VAL A 273 12.06 6.82 -8.04
CA VAL A 273 10.76 7.10 -8.67
C VAL A 273 9.70 6.24 -7.98
N VAL A 274 8.87 6.85 -7.16
CA VAL A 274 7.97 6.17 -6.22
C VAL A 274 6.50 6.39 -6.57
N GLY A 275 5.63 5.42 -6.29
CA GLY A 275 4.19 5.59 -6.43
C GLY A 275 3.60 6.51 -5.34
N SER A 276 2.35 6.94 -5.50
CA SER A 276 1.70 7.90 -4.60
C SER A 276 1.63 7.44 -3.14
N SER A 277 1.27 6.19 -2.90
CA SER A 277 1.25 5.61 -1.54
C SER A 277 2.64 5.54 -0.92
N SER A 278 3.67 5.29 -1.73
CA SER A 278 5.08 5.28 -1.30
C SER A 278 5.55 6.68 -0.93
N ALA A 279 5.24 7.68 -1.76
CA ALA A 279 5.57 9.08 -1.50
C ALA A 279 4.91 9.60 -0.21
N LEU A 280 3.63 9.26 0.00
CA LEU A 280 2.92 9.64 1.23
C LEU A 280 3.51 8.96 2.47
N ASN A 281 3.90 7.70 2.37
CA ASN A 281 4.63 6.96 3.41
C ASN A 281 5.93 7.69 3.80
N ILE A 282 6.70 8.13 2.81
CA ILE A 282 7.98 8.79 3.02
C ILE A 282 7.79 10.21 3.58
N ALA A 283 6.76 10.94 3.12
CA ALA A 283 6.36 12.22 3.71
C ALA A 283 6.00 12.06 5.20
N GLY A 284 5.28 10.98 5.54
CA GLY A 284 4.98 10.63 6.92
C GLY A 284 6.22 10.28 7.74
N ALA A 285 7.16 9.54 7.17
CA ALA A 285 8.43 9.23 7.82
C ALA A 285 9.27 10.49 8.08
N LEU A 286 9.28 11.44 7.14
CA LEU A 286 9.89 12.76 7.32
C LEU A 286 9.22 13.52 8.47
N LYS A 287 7.88 13.56 8.52
CA LYS A 287 7.14 14.21 9.61
C LYS A 287 7.45 13.59 10.97
N VAL A 288 7.58 12.26 11.05
CA VAL A 288 8.00 11.55 12.26
C VAL A 288 9.41 11.95 12.66
N ALA A 289 10.38 12.00 11.71
CA ALA A 289 11.75 12.43 11.99
C ALA A 289 11.80 13.86 12.56
N VAL A 290 11.02 14.76 11.98
CA VAL A 290 10.93 16.16 12.46
C VAL A 290 10.29 16.25 13.84
N LYS A 291 9.17 15.56 14.05
CA LYS A 291 8.40 15.59 15.31
C LYS A 291 9.18 15.01 16.50
N TYR A 292 9.90 13.93 16.30
CA TYR A 292 10.54 13.20 17.41
C TYR A 292 12.06 13.41 17.50
N GLY A 293 12.62 14.23 16.60
CA GLY A 293 13.99 14.69 16.63
C GLY A 293 15.02 13.69 16.11
N PRO A 294 16.30 14.07 16.10
CA PRO A 294 17.39 13.33 15.50
C PRO A 294 17.70 12.00 16.19
N GLY A 295 18.48 11.15 15.51
CA GLY A 295 18.97 9.87 16.03
C GLY A 295 17.98 8.73 16.00
N LYS A 296 16.81 8.88 15.34
CA LYS A 296 15.77 7.85 15.22
C LYS A 296 15.96 6.96 14.01
N ARG A 297 15.61 5.70 14.16
CA ARG A 297 15.48 4.75 13.05
C ARG A 297 14.00 4.58 12.70
N ILE A 298 13.62 4.98 11.50
CA ILE A 298 12.25 5.08 11.02
C ILE A 298 12.16 4.23 9.76
N LEU A 299 11.27 3.24 9.75
CA LEU A 299 11.04 2.41 8.57
C LEU A 299 9.64 2.67 8.03
N THR A 300 9.57 2.79 6.71
CA THR A 300 8.30 2.85 5.98
C THR A 300 8.34 1.96 4.74
N MET A 301 7.25 1.94 3.97
CA MET A 301 7.05 1.04 2.84
C MET A 301 7.21 1.77 1.50
N LEU A 302 8.08 1.28 0.63
CA LEU A 302 8.05 1.58 -0.79
C LEU A 302 7.07 0.59 -1.45
N CYS A 303 5.78 0.96 -1.45
CA CYS A 303 4.68 0.05 -1.80
C CYS A 303 4.71 -0.37 -3.27
N ASP A 304 4.99 0.57 -4.18
CA ASP A 304 5.10 0.40 -5.62
C ASP A 304 5.97 1.51 -6.23
N GLY A 305 6.35 1.35 -7.49
CA GLY A 305 7.14 2.32 -8.25
C GLY A 305 6.27 3.39 -8.93
N GLY A 306 6.91 4.47 -9.35
CA GLY A 306 6.26 5.61 -10.02
C GLY A 306 5.84 5.35 -11.46
N GLU A 307 6.37 4.29 -12.10
CA GLU A 307 5.95 3.85 -13.44
C GLU A 307 4.46 3.54 -13.53
N ARG A 308 3.82 3.23 -12.39
CA ARG A 308 2.37 2.97 -12.25
C ARG A 308 1.55 4.21 -11.98
N ALA A 309 2.19 5.36 -11.80
CA ALA A 309 1.58 6.64 -11.48
C ALA A 309 1.99 7.73 -12.49
N TYR A 310 2.59 7.34 -13.62
CA TYR A 310 3.13 8.28 -14.61
C TYR A 310 2.06 9.21 -15.18
N SER A 311 0.88 8.68 -15.48
CA SER A 311 -0.23 9.48 -16.01
C SER A 311 -0.88 10.43 -14.98
N LYS A 312 -0.50 10.35 -13.71
CA LYS A 312 -1.05 11.16 -12.60
C LYS A 312 0.04 11.88 -11.83
N LEU A 313 0.74 11.21 -10.91
CA LEU A 313 1.72 11.81 -9.99
C LEU A 313 2.89 12.49 -10.71
N TYR A 314 3.29 11.98 -11.88
CA TYR A 314 4.38 12.52 -12.70
C TYR A 314 3.89 13.19 -13.99
N ASN A 315 2.59 13.54 -14.07
CA ASN A 315 2.01 14.29 -15.17
C ASN A 315 1.75 15.75 -14.72
N PRO A 316 2.55 16.72 -15.20
CA PRO A 316 2.41 18.12 -14.80
C PRO A 316 1.04 18.73 -15.13
N GLU A 317 0.41 18.32 -16.24
CA GLU A 317 -0.92 18.80 -16.64
C GLU A 317 -1.98 18.31 -15.66
N PHE A 318 -1.95 17.01 -15.32
CA PHE A 318 -2.85 16.43 -14.31
C PHE A 318 -2.67 17.09 -12.93
N LEU A 319 -1.42 17.29 -12.48
CA LEU A 319 -1.14 17.96 -11.20
C LEU A 319 -1.64 19.40 -11.19
N LYS A 320 -1.44 20.14 -12.27
CA LYS A 320 -1.95 21.51 -12.43
C LYS A 320 -3.48 21.57 -12.33
N GLU A 321 -4.20 20.65 -12.98
CA GLU A 321 -5.66 20.53 -12.87
C GLU A 321 -6.12 20.26 -11.43
N LYS A 322 -5.25 19.68 -10.60
CA LYS A 322 -5.49 19.40 -9.17
C LYS A 322 -4.98 20.51 -8.25
N ASN A 323 -4.49 21.62 -8.78
CA ASN A 323 -3.83 22.71 -8.05
C ASN A 323 -2.61 22.23 -7.22
N LEU A 324 -1.86 21.28 -7.77
CA LEU A 324 -0.63 20.74 -7.20
C LEU A 324 0.57 21.22 -8.01
N ASP A 325 1.62 21.60 -7.31
CA ASP A 325 2.84 22.14 -7.93
C ASP A 325 3.99 21.13 -7.89
N PRO A 326 4.34 20.48 -9.02
CA PRO A 326 5.48 19.57 -9.08
C PRO A 326 6.84 20.29 -9.05
N ALA A 327 6.88 21.61 -9.27
CA ALA A 327 8.12 22.38 -9.15
C ALA A 327 8.46 22.72 -7.69
N ASN A 328 7.51 22.58 -6.77
CA ASN A 328 7.76 22.75 -5.35
C ASN A 328 8.49 21.52 -4.77
N ILE A 329 9.81 21.58 -4.79
CA ILE A 329 10.71 20.56 -4.25
C ILE A 329 11.43 21.01 -2.98
N ASP A 330 10.97 22.09 -2.37
CA ASP A 330 11.57 22.67 -1.15
C ASP A 330 11.23 21.83 0.10
N VAL A 331 12.03 20.80 0.33
CA VAL A 331 11.90 19.91 1.48
C VAL A 331 12.30 20.62 2.78
N GLU A 332 13.15 21.65 2.75
CA GLU A 332 13.50 22.43 3.95
C GLU A 332 12.30 23.25 4.42
N ALA A 333 11.57 23.89 3.50
CA ALA A 333 10.29 24.52 3.83
C ALA A 333 9.26 23.52 4.36
N LEU A 334 9.22 22.31 3.82
CA LEU A 334 8.35 21.24 4.31
C LEU A 334 8.74 20.80 5.74
N ILE A 335 10.03 20.67 6.03
CA ILE A 335 10.55 20.40 7.37
C ILE A 335 10.12 21.51 8.34
N HIS A 336 10.30 22.77 7.96
CA HIS A 336 9.89 23.90 8.78
C HIS A 336 8.37 23.91 9.06
N LYS A 337 7.55 23.64 8.05
CA LYS A 337 6.10 23.43 8.20
C LYS A 337 5.78 22.37 9.25
N TYR A 338 6.48 21.22 9.21
CA TYR A 338 6.25 20.12 10.17
C TYR A 338 6.72 20.48 11.60
N GLN A 339 7.79 21.26 11.74
CA GLN A 339 8.23 21.79 13.05
C GLN A 339 7.16 22.66 13.70
N LEU A 340 6.56 23.58 12.93
CA LEU A 340 5.48 24.44 13.42
C LEU A 340 4.21 23.69 13.82
N GLN A 341 3.95 22.55 13.22
CA GLN A 341 2.80 21.68 13.54
C GLN A 341 3.06 20.76 14.75
N SER A 342 4.30 20.64 15.18
CA SER A 342 4.73 19.74 16.26
C SER A 342 4.97 20.47 17.58
N SER A 343 5.04 21.80 17.55
CA SER A 343 5.08 22.71 18.70
C SER A 343 3.66 23.01 19.22
#